data_bae994310ac01dbfc47eace109f2d42a
#
_entry.id   bae994310ac01dbfc47eace109f2d42a
#
_cell.length_a   1.000
_cell.length_b   1.000
_cell.length_c   1.000
_cell.angle_alpha   90.00
_cell.angle_beta   90.00
_cell.angle_gamma   90.00
#
_symmetry.space_group_name_H-M   'P 1'
#
loop_
_entity.id
_entity.type
_entity.pdbx_description
1 polymer ?
#
loop_
_entity_poly.entity_id
_entity_poly.type
_entity_poly.pdbx_seq_one_letter_code
_entity_poly.pdbx_strand_id
1 'polypeptide(L)'
;MFIAHRGLYDDNIKENTIEAFDNAFNNGYQGIEFDIRLTKDKIPVVLHDSFLSRVFGIKGLLKDFTYQELLDKKDIHIPKLEDVINRYQNKVMIIELKEKIDITKYLENPKNDYYISSFNYDYVSCLKKSINYKLGVINYVLNSAVDYSKLNFIMILDTIYNQKLFKFKELEIVIYGVVGKINDYNKELKYIV
;
A
#
# COMPACT_ATOMS: atom_id res chain seq x y z
N MET A 1 4.49 -1.10 15.49
CA MET A 1 4.04 -2.18 14.57
C MET A 1 4.85 -2.09 13.29
N PHE A 2 5.35 -3.21 12.76
CA PHE A 2 6.11 -3.27 11.52
C PHE A 2 5.28 -3.83 10.37
N ILE A 3 5.30 -3.11 9.25
CA ILE A 3 4.58 -3.39 8.01
C ILE A 3 5.63 -3.61 6.92
N ALA A 4 5.57 -4.74 6.21
CA ALA A 4 6.51 -5.03 5.14
C ALA A 4 6.16 -4.24 3.87
N HIS A 5 7.08 -3.37 3.43
CA HIS A 5 6.95 -2.58 2.20
C HIS A 5 6.98 -3.50 0.97
N ARG A 6 5.86 -3.62 0.27
CA ARG A 6 5.67 -4.54 -0.88
C ARG A 6 5.91 -6.02 -0.53
N GLY A 7 5.75 -6.39 0.76
CA GLY A 7 6.13 -7.70 1.29
C GLY A 7 7.61 -7.80 1.66
N LEU A 8 8.04 -8.97 2.12
CA LEU A 8 9.45 -9.26 2.38
C LEU A 8 10.05 -9.97 1.17
N TYR A 9 10.76 -9.24 0.35
CA TYR A 9 11.33 -9.68 -0.92
C TYR A 9 12.86 -9.58 -0.93
N ASP A 10 13.50 -10.30 -1.85
CA ASP A 10 14.94 -10.33 -2.07
C ASP A 10 15.25 -10.60 -3.56
N ASP A 11 16.47 -11.03 -3.87
CA ASP A 11 16.88 -11.35 -5.25
C ASP A 11 16.10 -12.52 -5.86
N ASN A 12 15.51 -13.41 -5.04
CA ASN A 12 14.76 -14.59 -5.47
C ASN A 12 13.24 -14.37 -5.42
N ILE A 13 12.76 -13.57 -4.46
CA ILE A 13 11.35 -13.30 -4.21
C ILE A 13 11.03 -11.89 -4.69
N LYS A 14 10.15 -11.77 -5.68
CA LYS A 14 9.76 -10.46 -6.22
C LYS A 14 8.85 -9.69 -5.28
N GLU A 15 9.04 -8.36 -5.23
CA GLU A 15 8.15 -7.43 -4.54
C GLU A 15 6.70 -7.53 -5.04
N ASN A 16 5.73 -7.17 -4.20
CA ASN A 16 4.31 -7.12 -4.58
C ASN A 16 3.75 -8.47 -5.09
N THR A 17 4.22 -9.57 -4.51
CA THR A 17 3.75 -10.93 -4.82
C THR A 17 3.19 -11.63 -3.60
N ILE A 18 2.37 -12.65 -3.82
CA ILE A 18 1.86 -13.51 -2.73
C ILE A 18 3.02 -14.14 -1.94
N GLU A 19 4.08 -14.55 -2.63
CA GLU A 19 5.26 -15.13 -2.00
C GLU A 19 5.96 -14.14 -1.06
N ALA A 20 6.14 -12.88 -1.49
CA ALA A 20 6.70 -11.82 -0.63
C ALA A 20 5.81 -11.53 0.59
N PHE A 21 4.49 -11.60 0.43
CA PHE A 21 3.55 -11.38 1.53
C PHE A 21 3.56 -12.55 2.52
N ASP A 22 3.56 -13.78 2.03
CA ASP A 22 3.70 -14.99 2.88
C ASP A 22 5.03 -14.93 3.64
N ASN A 23 6.13 -14.57 2.97
CA ASN A 23 7.44 -14.42 3.58
C ASN A 23 7.43 -13.35 4.68
N ALA A 24 6.78 -12.21 4.45
CA ALA A 24 6.65 -11.17 5.48
C ALA A 24 5.91 -11.68 6.72
N PHE A 25 4.77 -12.34 6.57
CA PHE A 25 4.01 -12.87 7.70
C PHE A 25 4.74 -14.00 8.43
N ASN A 26 5.45 -14.86 7.72
CA ASN A 26 6.29 -15.93 8.30
C ASN A 26 7.46 -15.37 9.10
N ASN A 27 7.95 -14.17 8.78
CA ASN A 27 9.00 -13.47 9.50
C ASN A 27 8.48 -12.48 10.56
N GLY A 28 7.20 -12.58 10.95
CA GLY A 28 6.64 -11.88 12.10
C GLY A 28 6.16 -10.44 11.83
N TYR A 29 6.09 -10.00 10.57
CA TYR A 29 5.43 -8.73 10.23
C TYR A 29 3.95 -8.80 10.55
N GLN A 30 3.40 -7.72 11.09
CA GLN A 30 1.98 -7.65 11.47
C GLN A 30 1.09 -7.20 10.31
N GLY A 31 1.70 -6.67 9.25
CA GLY A 31 1.00 -6.21 8.07
C GLY A 31 1.89 -6.13 6.85
N ILE A 32 1.27 -5.85 5.74
CA ILE A 32 1.91 -5.60 4.45
C ILE A 32 1.44 -4.26 3.90
N GLU A 33 2.32 -3.60 3.19
CA GLU A 33 1.97 -2.49 2.31
C GLU A 33 2.14 -2.95 0.86
N PHE A 34 1.24 -2.54 -0.02
CA PHE A 34 1.29 -2.90 -1.43
C PHE A 34 0.56 -1.88 -2.32
N ASP A 35 0.93 -1.89 -3.59
CA ASP A 35 0.53 -0.91 -4.58
C ASP A 35 -0.54 -1.46 -5.53
N ILE A 36 -1.55 -0.68 -5.87
CA ILE A 36 -2.61 -1.07 -6.80
C ILE A 36 -2.61 -0.22 -8.07
N ARG A 37 -2.66 -0.91 -9.21
CA ARG A 37 -2.86 -0.36 -10.55
C ARG A 37 -3.92 -1.13 -11.32
N LEU A 38 -4.34 -0.58 -12.46
CA LEU A 38 -5.31 -1.19 -13.37
C LEU A 38 -4.63 -1.77 -14.61
N THR A 39 -5.04 -2.97 -14.99
CA THR A 39 -4.80 -3.52 -16.31
C THR A 39 -5.62 -2.80 -17.39
N LYS A 40 -5.41 -3.14 -18.67
CA LYS A 40 -6.19 -2.63 -19.82
C LYS A 40 -7.69 -2.88 -19.63
N ASP A 41 -8.06 -4.05 -19.15
CA ASP A 41 -9.44 -4.47 -18.87
C ASP A 41 -9.94 -4.07 -17.47
N LYS A 42 -9.24 -3.11 -16.82
CA LYS A 42 -9.63 -2.49 -15.54
C LYS A 42 -9.69 -3.46 -14.35
N ILE A 43 -8.92 -4.51 -14.37
CA ILE A 43 -8.74 -5.40 -13.23
C ILE A 43 -7.70 -4.79 -12.29
N PRO A 44 -8.01 -4.57 -10.99
CA PRO A 44 -7.03 -4.10 -10.01
C PRO A 44 -6.01 -5.20 -9.72
N VAL A 45 -4.74 -4.88 -9.92
CA VAL A 45 -3.61 -5.80 -9.70
C VAL A 45 -2.56 -5.16 -8.81
N VAL A 46 -1.75 -5.99 -8.17
CA VAL A 46 -0.71 -5.54 -7.24
C VAL A 46 0.58 -5.29 -8.00
N LEU A 47 0.90 -4.02 -8.23
CA LEU A 47 2.11 -3.59 -8.93
C LEU A 47 2.45 -2.13 -8.64
N HIS A 48 3.72 -1.86 -8.31
CA HIS A 48 4.19 -0.49 -8.08
C HIS A 48 4.34 0.31 -9.37
N ASP A 49 5.11 -0.19 -10.33
CA ASP A 49 5.46 0.54 -11.54
C ASP A 49 4.36 0.49 -12.60
N SER A 50 4.26 1.54 -13.40
CA SER A 50 3.44 1.49 -14.62
C SER A 50 4.08 0.63 -15.73
N PHE A 51 5.41 0.49 -15.72
CA PHE A 51 6.16 -0.34 -16.64
C PHE A 51 6.45 -1.73 -16.06
N LEU A 52 6.36 -2.76 -16.91
CA LEU A 52 6.64 -4.15 -16.51
C LEU A 52 8.14 -4.48 -16.50
N SER A 53 8.99 -3.59 -17.02
CA SER A 53 10.40 -3.90 -17.30
C SER A 53 11.26 -4.10 -16.06
N ARG A 54 11.06 -3.32 -14.98
CA ARG A 54 11.90 -3.43 -13.78
C ARG A 54 11.70 -4.76 -13.06
N VAL A 55 10.46 -5.17 -12.85
CA VAL A 55 10.13 -6.37 -12.06
C VAL A 55 10.13 -7.64 -12.92
N PHE A 56 9.66 -7.54 -14.17
CA PHE A 56 9.41 -8.71 -15.03
C PHE A 56 10.30 -8.77 -16.27
N GLY A 57 11.13 -7.76 -16.55
CA GLY A 57 11.98 -7.72 -17.75
C GLY A 57 11.23 -7.53 -19.07
N ILE A 58 9.92 -7.22 -19.02
CA ILE A 58 9.05 -7.11 -20.20
C ILE A 58 8.88 -5.65 -20.58
N LYS A 59 9.02 -5.35 -21.88
CA LYS A 59 8.74 -4.01 -22.41
C LYS A 59 7.24 -3.77 -22.49
N GLY A 60 6.77 -2.62 -22.03
CA GLY A 60 5.38 -2.18 -22.13
C GLY A 60 4.83 -1.66 -20.82
N LEU A 61 3.69 -1.01 -20.91
CA LEU A 61 2.96 -0.49 -19.75
C LEU A 61 1.91 -1.53 -19.32
N LEU A 62 1.67 -1.65 -18.01
CA LEU A 62 0.63 -2.52 -17.48
C LEU A 62 -0.74 -2.29 -18.16
N LYS A 63 -1.10 -1.02 -18.36
CA LYS A 63 -2.39 -0.61 -18.98
C LYS A 63 -2.56 -1.03 -20.45
N ASP A 64 -1.49 -1.51 -21.12
CA ASP A 64 -1.54 -1.97 -22.51
C ASP A 64 -1.93 -3.45 -22.60
N PHE A 65 -1.93 -4.17 -21.47
CA PHE A 65 -2.22 -5.59 -21.37
C PHE A 65 -3.51 -5.86 -20.58
N THR A 66 -4.34 -6.77 -21.05
CA THR A 66 -5.40 -7.39 -20.26
C THR A 66 -4.78 -8.32 -19.20
N TYR A 67 -5.54 -8.65 -18.15
CA TYR A 67 -5.04 -9.58 -17.15
C TYR A 67 -4.71 -10.95 -17.74
N GLN A 68 -5.54 -11.42 -18.69
CA GLN A 68 -5.29 -12.70 -19.39
C GLN A 68 -3.99 -12.67 -20.20
N GLU A 69 -3.74 -11.58 -20.95
CA GLU A 69 -2.48 -11.43 -21.70
C GLU A 69 -1.24 -11.39 -20.81
N LEU A 70 -1.37 -10.97 -19.55
CA LEU A 70 -0.30 -11.04 -18.55
C LEU A 70 -0.09 -12.49 -18.07
N LEU A 71 -1.16 -13.23 -17.79
CA LEU A 71 -1.08 -14.63 -17.38
C LEU A 71 -0.46 -15.53 -18.44
N ASP A 72 -0.71 -15.22 -19.72
CA ASP A 72 -0.17 -15.99 -20.86
C ASP A 72 1.36 -15.77 -21.02
N LYS A 73 1.93 -14.79 -20.33
CA LYS A 73 3.37 -14.54 -20.37
C LYS A 73 4.08 -15.42 -19.32
N LYS A 74 5.09 -16.13 -19.77
CA LYS A 74 5.93 -16.94 -18.89
C LYS A 74 6.57 -16.06 -17.79
N ASP A 75 6.58 -16.55 -16.58
CA ASP A 75 7.22 -15.93 -15.40
C ASP A 75 6.59 -14.61 -14.92
N ILE A 76 5.35 -14.28 -15.34
CA ILE A 76 4.57 -13.19 -14.75
C ILE A 76 3.56 -13.73 -13.73
N HIS A 77 3.74 -13.35 -12.48
CA HIS A 77 2.81 -13.65 -11.39
C HIS A 77 2.40 -12.35 -10.69
N ILE A 78 1.46 -11.60 -11.29
CA ILE A 78 0.91 -10.38 -10.71
C ILE A 78 -0.40 -10.74 -9.99
N PRO A 79 -0.49 -10.63 -8.65
CA PRO A 79 -1.74 -10.93 -7.95
C PRO A 79 -2.82 -9.92 -8.28
N LYS A 80 -4.07 -10.36 -8.34
CA LYS A 80 -5.21 -9.44 -8.25
C LYS A 80 -5.35 -8.93 -6.83
N LEU A 81 -5.90 -7.73 -6.66
CA LEU A 81 -6.28 -7.21 -5.34
C LEU A 81 -7.17 -8.22 -4.57
N GLU A 82 -8.13 -8.80 -5.26
CA GLU A 82 -9.07 -9.76 -4.67
C GLU A 82 -8.36 -11.00 -4.12
N ASP A 83 -7.35 -11.51 -4.81
CA ASP A 83 -6.58 -12.68 -4.37
C ASP A 83 -5.85 -12.39 -3.05
N VAL A 84 -5.24 -11.19 -2.93
CA VAL A 84 -4.55 -10.77 -1.70
C VAL A 84 -5.52 -10.59 -0.55
N ILE A 85 -6.64 -9.88 -0.76
CA ILE A 85 -7.65 -9.63 0.27
C ILE A 85 -8.26 -10.94 0.81
N ASN A 86 -8.51 -11.90 -0.08
CA ASN A 86 -9.14 -13.17 0.31
C ASN A 86 -8.18 -14.15 0.97
N ARG A 87 -6.87 -14.04 0.73
CA ARG A 87 -5.86 -14.96 1.25
C ARG A 87 -5.61 -14.79 2.74
N TYR A 88 -5.60 -13.56 3.24
CA TYR A 88 -5.20 -13.26 4.61
C TYR A 88 -6.38 -12.80 5.47
N GLN A 89 -6.29 -13.05 6.78
CA GLN A 89 -7.28 -12.62 7.77
C GLN A 89 -6.59 -12.08 9.01
N ASN A 90 -7.20 -11.07 9.64
CA ASN A 90 -6.70 -10.42 10.84
C ASN A 90 -5.29 -9.82 10.66
N LYS A 91 -5.04 -9.23 9.49
CA LYS A 91 -3.79 -8.57 9.15
C LYS A 91 -4.01 -7.09 8.88
N VAL A 92 -2.96 -6.29 9.06
CA VAL A 92 -2.96 -4.89 8.61
C VAL A 92 -2.56 -4.86 7.13
N MET A 93 -3.37 -4.20 6.30
CA MET A 93 -3.13 -4.03 4.87
C MET A 93 -3.15 -2.54 4.53
N ILE A 94 -1.99 -2.00 4.17
CA ILE A 94 -1.86 -0.64 3.67
C ILE A 94 -1.84 -0.73 2.14
N ILE A 95 -2.85 -0.14 1.49
CA ILE A 95 -3.10 -0.23 0.06
C ILE A 95 -2.84 1.13 -0.57
N GLU A 96 -1.73 1.28 -1.31
CA GLU A 96 -1.45 2.50 -2.05
C GLU A 96 -2.14 2.48 -3.41
N LEU A 97 -2.99 3.47 -3.67
CA LEU A 97 -3.62 3.69 -4.98
C LEU A 97 -2.72 4.55 -5.86
N LYS A 98 -2.07 3.95 -6.86
CA LYS A 98 -1.18 4.64 -7.81
C LYS A 98 -1.94 5.46 -8.85
N GLU A 99 -3.22 5.25 -8.99
CA GLU A 99 -4.12 5.94 -9.91
C GLU A 99 -5.55 5.98 -9.31
N LYS A 100 -6.48 6.66 -9.98
CA LYS A 100 -7.86 6.76 -9.50
C LYS A 100 -8.59 5.42 -9.69
N ILE A 101 -8.72 4.65 -8.63
CA ILE A 101 -9.31 3.32 -8.59
C ILE A 101 -10.25 3.20 -7.40
N ASP A 102 -11.53 3.03 -7.63
CA ASP A 102 -12.44 2.70 -6.55
C ASP A 102 -12.35 1.21 -6.21
N ILE A 103 -11.71 0.92 -5.07
CA ILE A 103 -11.57 -0.44 -4.52
C ILE A 103 -12.54 -0.72 -3.37
N THR A 104 -13.40 0.22 -3.00
CA THR A 104 -14.24 0.12 -1.80
C THR A 104 -15.15 -1.10 -1.82
N LYS A 105 -15.63 -1.52 -2.99
CA LYS A 105 -16.43 -2.73 -3.16
C LYS A 105 -15.74 -4.03 -2.72
N TYR A 106 -14.40 -4.08 -2.76
CA TYR A 106 -13.62 -5.24 -2.30
C TYR A 106 -13.48 -5.27 -0.77
N LEU A 107 -13.79 -4.16 -0.09
CA LEU A 107 -13.59 -3.97 1.35
C LEU A 107 -14.91 -3.95 2.15
N GLU A 108 -16.03 -4.34 1.54
CA GLU A 108 -17.35 -4.32 2.19
C GLU A 108 -17.45 -5.29 3.37
N ASN A 109 -16.76 -6.44 3.29
CA ASN A 109 -16.71 -7.44 4.35
C ASN A 109 -15.27 -7.54 4.90
N PRO A 110 -14.89 -6.67 5.83
CA PRO A 110 -13.50 -6.57 6.26
C PRO A 110 -13.09 -7.79 7.05
N LYS A 111 -12.12 -8.53 6.53
CA LYS A 111 -11.42 -9.61 7.22
C LYS A 111 -10.09 -9.12 7.83
N ASN A 112 -9.70 -7.91 7.50
CA ASN A 112 -8.43 -7.29 7.82
C ASN A 112 -8.61 -5.82 8.19
N ASP A 113 -7.57 -5.21 8.77
CA ASP A 113 -7.52 -3.77 9.02
C ASP A 113 -7.01 -3.07 7.75
N TYR A 114 -7.89 -2.44 6.99
CA TYR A 114 -7.54 -1.80 5.73
C TYR A 114 -7.23 -0.31 5.88
N TYR A 115 -6.12 0.10 5.27
CA TYR A 115 -5.64 1.47 5.15
C TYR A 115 -5.49 1.79 3.67
N ILE A 116 -6.33 2.67 3.12
CA ILE A 116 -6.26 3.11 1.73
C ILE A 116 -5.49 4.42 1.68
N SER A 117 -4.42 4.48 0.91
CA SER A 117 -3.56 5.65 0.77
C SER A 117 -3.30 6.02 -0.69
N SER A 118 -2.94 7.27 -0.93
CA SER A 118 -2.46 7.78 -2.21
C SER A 118 -1.64 9.04 -1.99
N PHE A 119 -0.73 9.34 -2.92
CA PHE A 119 -0.11 10.68 -3.02
C PHE A 119 -1.10 11.76 -3.49
N ASN A 120 -2.22 11.35 -4.10
CA ASN A 120 -3.24 12.27 -4.57
C ASN A 120 -4.28 12.55 -3.48
N TYR A 121 -4.05 13.63 -2.71
CA TYR A 121 -4.96 14.07 -1.66
C TYR A 121 -6.38 14.31 -2.16
N ASP A 122 -6.54 15.03 -3.27
CA ASP A 122 -7.87 15.38 -3.81
C ASP A 122 -8.69 14.11 -4.11
N TYR A 123 -8.00 13.09 -4.63
CA TYR A 123 -8.64 11.82 -4.91
C TYR A 123 -9.04 11.08 -3.63
N VAL A 124 -8.11 10.85 -2.70
CA VAL A 124 -8.40 10.05 -1.50
C VAL A 124 -9.41 10.74 -0.57
N SER A 125 -9.40 12.07 -0.51
CA SER A 125 -10.34 12.85 0.29
C SER A 125 -11.79 12.85 -0.25
N CYS A 126 -11.98 12.47 -1.52
CA CYS A 126 -13.28 12.32 -2.15
C CYS A 126 -13.84 10.90 -2.01
N LEU A 127 -13.06 9.92 -1.57
CA LEU A 127 -13.56 8.57 -1.33
C LEU A 127 -14.56 8.55 -0.18
N LYS A 128 -15.55 7.67 -0.29
CA LYS A 128 -16.58 7.53 0.75
C LYS A 128 -15.93 7.00 2.03
N LYS A 129 -16.19 7.68 3.16
CA LYS A 129 -15.77 7.16 4.48
C LYS A 129 -16.55 5.90 4.84
N SER A 130 -15.87 4.97 5.50
CA SER A 130 -16.45 3.71 5.99
C SER A 130 -15.83 3.33 7.32
N ILE A 131 -16.51 2.49 8.09
CA ILE A 131 -15.94 1.85 9.28
C ILE A 131 -15.05 0.66 8.89
N ASN A 132 -15.13 0.19 7.65
CA ASN A 132 -14.44 -1.00 7.17
C ASN A 132 -13.00 -0.72 6.71
N TYR A 133 -12.65 0.56 6.53
CA TYR A 133 -11.31 0.98 6.11
C TYR A 133 -11.01 2.42 6.55
N LYS A 134 -9.74 2.73 6.65
CA LYS A 134 -9.23 4.08 6.93
C LYS A 134 -8.72 4.71 5.64
N LEU A 135 -8.91 6.03 5.50
CA LEU A 135 -8.42 6.82 4.38
C LEU A 135 -7.24 7.68 4.83
N GLY A 136 -6.18 7.71 4.04
CA GLY A 136 -4.99 8.50 4.34
C GLY A 136 -4.27 9.01 3.10
N VAL A 137 -3.37 9.95 3.31
CA VAL A 137 -2.53 10.53 2.26
C VAL A 137 -1.06 10.27 2.54
N ILE A 138 -0.30 10.06 1.48
CA ILE A 138 1.16 9.91 1.53
C ILE A 138 1.78 11.26 1.23
N ASN A 139 2.61 11.75 2.14
CA ASN A 139 3.22 13.08 2.03
C ASN A 139 4.74 13.01 2.13
N TYR A 140 5.43 13.71 1.22
CA TYR A 140 6.85 14.02 1.37
C TYR A 140 7.09 15.24 2.27
N VAL A 141 6.12 16.15 2.32
CA VAL A 141 6.17 17.37 3.12
C VAL A 141 4.77 17.66 3.65
N LEU A 142 4.68 18.02 4.93
CA LEU A 142 3.40 18.43 5.51
C LEU A 142 3.03 19.84 5.00
N ASN A 143 1.85 19.94 4.41
CA ASN A 143 1.32 21.20 3.93
C ASN A 143 0.21 21.68 4.88
N SER A 144 0.46 22.78 5.58
CA SER A 144 -0.49 23.36 6.53
C SER A 144 -1.78 23.91 5.89
N ALA A 145 -1.78 24.11 4.56
CA ALA A 145 -2.97 24.54 3.82
C ALA A 145 -3.92 23.40 3.46
N VAL A 146 -3.53 22.14 3.69
CA VAL A 146 -4.36 20.97 3.42
C VAL A 146 -5.27 20.68 4.62
N ASP A 147 -6.56 20.53 4.36
CA ASP A 147 -7.53 20.09 5.35
C ASP A 147 -7.51 18.56 5.52
N TYR A 148 -6.74 18.09 6.49
CA TYR A 148 -6.63 16.66 6.80
C TYR A 148 -7.82 16.07 7.56
N SER A 149 -8.81 16.88 7.98
CA SER A 149 -9.98 16.41 8.76
C SER A 149 -10.83 15.35 8.06
N LYS A 150 -10.70 15.25 6.74
CA LYS A 150 -11.36 14.24 5.91
C LYS A 150 -10.71 12.86 5.99
N LEU A 151 -9.51 12.76 6.52
CA LEU A 151 -8.69 11.56 6.57
C LEU A 151 -8.67 10.94 7.96
N ASN A 152 -8.27 9.66 8.04
CA ASN A 152 -8.07 8.93 9.28
C ASN A 152 -6.59 8.84 9.66
N PHE A 153 -5.70 8.88 8.67
CA PHE A 153 -4.26 8.78 8.90
C PHE A 153 -3.46 9.57 7.86
N ILE A 154 -2.18 9.78 8.17
CA ILE A 154 -1.19 10.30 7.23
C ILE A 154 0.03 9.38 7.20
N MET A 155 0.61 9.23 6.02
CA MET A 155 1.89 8.56 5.82
C MET A 155 2.96 9.61 5.57
N ILE A 156 4.05 9.56 6.32
CA ILE A 156 5.16 10.52 6.21
C ILE A 156 6.51 9.82 6.22
N LEU A 157 7.48 10.43 5.56
CA LEU A 157 8.86 9.94 5.57
C LEU A 157 9.45 10.01 6.98
N ASP A 158 10.22 8.99 7.35
CA ASP A 158 10.95 8.93 8.62
C ASP A 158 11.83 10.17 8.83
N THR A 159 12.51 10.62 7.79
CA THR A 159 13.40 11.80 7.84
C THR A 159 12.71 13.13 8.13
N ILE A 160 11.40 13.23 7.91
CA ILE A 160 10.59 14.43 8.22
C ILE A 160 9.74 14.25 9.46
N TYR A 161 9.65 13.04 9.99
CA TYR A 161 8.93 12.80 11.24
C TYR A 161 9.63 13.52 12.39
N ASN A 162 8.94 14.50 12.97
CA ASN A 162 9.36 15.16 14.20
C ASN A 162 8.17 15.22 15.14
N GLN A 163 8.27 14.58 16.29
CA GLN A 163 7.20 14.55 17.32
C GLN A 163 6.69 15.93 17.72
N LYS A 164 7.53 16.98 17.63
CA LYS A 164 7.13 18.36 17.95
C LYS A 164 6.27 19.02 16.87
N LEU A 165 6.27 18.51 15.64
CA LEU A 165 5.46 19.03 14.53
C LEU A 165 4.03 18.48 14.53
N PHE A 166 3.75 17.45 15.33
CA PHE A 166 2.43 16.82 15.32
C PHE A 166 1.43 17.57 16.21
N LYS A 167 0.78 18.56 15.62
CA LYS A 167 -0.45 19.17 16.13
C LYS A 167 -1.72 18.37 15.76
N PHE A 168 -1.58 17.31 14.98
CA PHE A 168 -2.69 16.48 14.46
C PHE A 168 -3.05 15.38 15.46
N LYS A 169 -3.63 15.75 16.60
CA LYS A 169 -4.01 14.83 17.69
C LYS A 169 -5.05 13.77 17.30
N GLU A 170 -5.71 13.94 16.16
CA GLU A 170 -6.81 13.09 15.72
C GLU A 170 -6.45 12.14 14.57
N LEU A 171 -5.26 12.30 13.97
CA LEU A 171 -4.81 11.45 12.86
C LEU A 171 -3.83 10.40 13.33
N GLU A 172 -4.05 9.18 12.85
CA GLU A 172 -3.06 8.12 12.99
C GLU A 172 -1.84 8.40 12.08
N ILE A 173 -0.66 8.07 12.55
CA ILE A 173 0.58 8.32 11.82
C ILE A 173 1.19 7.00 11.40
N VAL A 174 1.54 6.92 10.11
CA VAL A 174 2.29 5.83 9.51
C VAL A 174 3.61 6.39 9.00
N ILE A 175 4.71 5.79 9.39
CA ILE A 175 6.06 6.23 8.98
C ILE A 175 6.56 5.30 7.88
N TYR A 176 7.07 5.85 6.79
CA TYR A 176 7.67 5.09 5.69
C TYR A 176 9.07 5.60 5.33
N GLY A 177 9.81 4.81 4.53
CA GLY A 177 11.17 5.15 4.12
C GLY A 177 12.17 5.08 5.25
N VAL A 178 11.95 4.18 6.20
CA VAL A 178 12.87 3.95 7.32
C VAL A 178 14.15 3.31 6.79
N VAL A 179 15.29 3.97 7.03
CA VAL A 179 16.61 3.50 6.63
C VAL A 179 17.39 3.08 7.87
N GLY A 180 17.78 1.80 7.93
CA GLY A 180 18.60 1.28 9.02
C GLY A 180 17.83 0.66 10.19
N LYS A 181 18.51 0.46 11.33
CA LYS A 181 17.88 -0.10 12.53
C LYS A 181 17.04 0.98 13.21
N ILE A 182 15.76 0.68 13.45
CA ILE A 182 14.90 1.52 14.28
C ILE A 182 15.33 1.29 15.74
N ASN A 183 16.19 2.15 16.27
CA ASN A 183 16.69 2.01 17.63
C ASN A 183 15.66 2.49 18.69
N ASP A 184 14.79 3.46 18.32
CA ASP A 184 13.81 4.07 19.21
C ASP A 184 12.44 4.12 18.54
N TYR A 185 11.85 2.93 18.28
CA TYR A 185 10.51 2.93 17.71
C TYR A 185 9.42 3.21 18.77
N ASN A 186 8.50 4.08 18.41
CA ASN A 186 7.30 4.30 19.23
C ASN A 186 6.28 3.17 18.96
N LYS A 187 5.90 2.42 20.00
CA LYS A 187 4.95 1.29 19.89
C LYS A 187 3.56 1.68 19.39
N GLU A 188 3.20 2.96 19.51
CA GLU A 188 1.92 3.51 19.06
C GLU A 188 1.89 3.78 17.54
N LEU A 189 3.06 3.79 16.88
CA LEU A 189 3.17 4.07 15.46
C LEU A 189 3.26 2.80 14.61
N LYS A 190 2.90 2.93 13.33
CA LYS A 190 3.15 1.93 12.29
C LYS A 190 4.34 2.36 11.45
N TYR A 191 5.23 1.42 11.17
CA TYR A 191 6.44 1.63 10.37
C TYR A 191 6.41 0.72 9.15
N ILE A 192 6.49 1.32 7.96
CA ILE A 192 6.69 0.61 6.70
C ILE A 192 8.20 0.48 6.46
N VAL A 193 8.69 -0.75 6.48
CA VAL A 193 10.11 -1.11 6.41
C VAL A 193 10.35 -2.18 5.35
#